data_cec8104a2d6add553b70e3764e09668e
#
_entry.id   cec8104a2d6add553b70e3764e09668e
#
_cell.length_a   1.000
_cell.length_b   1.000
_cell.length_c   1.000
_cell.angle_alpha   90.00
_cell.angle_beta   90.00
_cell.angle_gamma   90.00
#
_symmetry.space_group_name_H-M   'P 1'
#
loop_
_entity.id
_entity.type
_entity.pdbx_description
1 polymer ?
#
loop_
_entity_poly.entity_id
_entity_poly.type
_entity_poly.pdbx_seq_one_letter_code
_entity_poly.pdbx_strand_id
1 'polypeptide(L)'
;MIRYPIFFLVCIAIALNQTPDDRGYIVYVGDDSPNFVLNFPDRSQTSLADLKGQVTMLQFTASWCQVCREEMPQIEKKIWKVYKNLGLNVIGIDRDEPADVVTKFAKEVKVTYPLALDPGADIFALFADRNSGVTRNIILGPDGKIVFLTRLFEIQEFVDMKRIIHILLVDQLKEEKNSLAAKKQIIRQLKKQQSKSERYSIRKLETELFKAERELNRKERKLALAEMRL
;
A
#
# COMPACT_ATOMS: atom_id res chain seq x y z
N MET A 1 -11.14 -47.92 -23.55
CA MET A 1 -10.59 -46.70 -24.20
C MET A 1 -11.37 -45.50 -23.71
N ILE A 2 -10.83 -44.80 -22.71
CA ILE A 2 -11.46 -43.62 -22.09
C ILE A 2 -10.83 -42.40 -22.77
N ARG A 3 -11.61 -41.69 -23.57
CA ARG A 3 -11.21 -40.42 -24.23
C ARG A 3 -11.43 -39.28 -23.24
N TYR A 4 -10.36 -38.67 -22.73
CA TYR A 4 -10.41 -37.39 -22.00
C TYR A 4 -10.58 -36.27 -23.01
N PRO A 5 -11.53 -35.32 -22.83
CA PRO A 5 -11.59 -34.13 -23.63
C PRO A 5 -10.50 -33.17 -23.17
N ILE A 6 -9.62 -32.81 -24.10
CA ILE A 6 -8.63 -31.75 -23.91
C ILE A 6 -9.39 -30.42 -23.87
N PHE A 7 -9.57 -29.86 -22.66
CA PHE A 7 -9.98 -28.46 -22.51
C PHE A 7 -8.83 -27.56 -22.92
N PHE A 8 -8.91 -27.03 -24.13
CA PHE A 8 -8.07 -25.90 -24.56
C PHE A 8 -8.50 -24.67 -23.74
N LEU A 9 -7.72 -24.34 -22.71
CA LEU A 9 -7.79 -23.04 -22.04
C LEU A 9 -7.22 -22.01 -23.01
N VAL A 10 -8.10 -21.36 -23.78
CA VAL A 10 -7.76 -20.17 -24.55
C VAL A 10 -7.54 -19.05 -23.56
N CYS A 11 -6.29 -18.84 -23.13
CA CYS A 11 -5.88 -17.60 -22.50
C CYS A 11 -6.00 -16.47 -23.54
N ILE A 12 -7.15 -15.82 -23.59
CA ILE A 12 -7.29 -14.53 -24.28
C ILE A 12 -6.47 -13.54 -23.46
N ALA A 13 -5.21 -13.33 -23.83
CA ALA A 13 -4.45 -12.17 -23.43
C ALA A 13 -5.16 -10.95 -24.02
N ILE A 14 -6.05 -10.33 -23.26
CA ILE A 14 -6.53 -8.99 -23.57
C ILE A 14 -5.32 -8.09 -23.35
N ALA A 15 -4.58 -7.83 -24.42
CA ALA A 15 -3.66 -6.71 -24.48
C ALA A 15 -4.54 -5.47 -24.31
N LEU A 16 -4.67 -5.00 -23.08
CA LEU A 16 -5.23 -3.69 -22.77
C LEU A 16 -4.28 -2.71 -23.48
N ASN A 17 -4.70 -2.22 -24.63
CA ASN A 17 -4.06 -1.10 -25.30
C ASN A 17 -4.26 0.09 -24.37
N GLN A 18 -3.32 0.28 -23.43
CA GLN A 18 -3.35 1.40 -22.50
C GLN A 18 -3.09 2.65 -23.35
N THR A 19 -4.12 3.45 -23.54
CA THR A 19 -3.94 4.78 -24.12
C THR A 19 -2.99 5.57 -23.22
N PRO A 20 -2.03 6.33 -23.77
CA PRO A 20 -1.17 7.19 -22.97
C PRO A 20 -2.02 8.03 -22.02
N ASP A 21 -1.62 8.07 -20.75
CA ASP A 21 -2.30 8.89 -19.75
C ASP A 21 -2.01 10.36 -20.06
N ASP A 22 -2.97 11.08 -20.63
CA ASP A 22 -2.88 12.51 -20.98
C ASP A 22 -2.67 13.40 -19.73
N ARG A 23 -2.81 12.82 -18.53
CA ARG A 23 -2.57 13.47 -17.24
C ARG A 23 -1.08 13.64 -16.92
N GLY A 24 -0.17 13.22 -17.82
CA GLY A 24 1.29 13.38 -17.72
C GLY A 24 1.98 12.28 -16.91
N TYR A 25 1.36 11.12 -16.70
CA TYR A 25 2.04 9.93 -16.22
C TYR A 25 2.89 9.28 -17.32
N ILE A 26 4.02 8.66 -16.94
CA ILE A 26 4.87 7.82 -17.80
C ILE A 26 4.83 6.36 -17.37
N VAL A 27 4.02 6.03 -16.38
CA VAL A 27 3.75 4.69 -15.85
C VAL A 27 2.26 4.38 -15.98
N TYR A 28 1.92 3.07 -15.94
CA TYR A 28 0.56 2.59 -16.12
C TYR A 28 0.12 1.68 -14.96
N VAL A 29 -1.19 1.55 -14.78
CA VAL A 29 -1.75 0.52 -13.89
C VAL A 29 -1.34 -0.86 -14.41
N GLY A 30 -0.78 -1.68 -13.51
CA GLY A 30 -0.22 -3.00 -13.82
C GLY A 30 1.31 -3.03 -13.93
N ASP A 31 1.96 -1.88 -14.11
CA ASP A 31 3.42 -1.81 -14.12
C ASP A 31 4.01 -2.12 -12.74
N ASP A 32 5.21 -2.67 -12.73
CA ASP A 32 6.04 -2.70 -11.53
C ASP A 32 6.49 -1.28 -11.20
N SER A 33 6.31 -0.86 -9.94
CA SER A 33 6.79 0.46 -9.52
C SER A 33 8.31 0.54 -9.60
N PRO A 34 8.88 1.65 -10.14
CA PRO A 34 10.30 1.92 -10.02
C PRO A 34 10.75 1.83 -8.56
N ASN A 35 11.96 1.31 -8.31
CA ASN A 35 12.55 1.31 -6.98
C ASN A 35 13.41 2.56 -6.75
N PHE A 36 13.29 3.15 -5.58
CA PHE A 36 14.04 4.35 -5.16
C PHE A 36 14.17 4.38 -3.65
N VAL A 37 15.04 5.27 -3.16
CA VAL A 37 15.24 5.54 -1.74
C VAL A 37 14.48 6.79 -1.33
N LEU A 38 13.69 6.67 -0.29
CA LEU A 38 12.97 7.76 0.37
C LEU A 38 13.86 8.34 1.48
N ASN A 39 14.18 9.62 1.38
CA ASN A 39 14.95 10.36 2.38
C ASN A 39 14.00 11.28 3.15
N PHE A 40 14.01 11.21 4.48
CA PHE A 40 13.12 12.02 5.32
C PHE A 40 13.87 13.20 5.97
N PRO A 41 13.14 14.26 6.38
CA PRO A 41 13.74 15.43 7.04
C PRO A 41 14.53 15.11 8.32
N ASP A 42 14.20 14.04 9.03
CA ASP A 42 14.89 13.54 10.23
C ASP A 42 16.15 12.72 9.91
N ARG A 43 16.54 12.65 8.63
CA ARG A 43 17.66 11.88 8.08
C ARG A 43 17.47 10.37 8.08
N SER A 44 16.28 9.86 8.43
CA SER A 44 15.96 8.46 8.22
C SER A 44 15.76 8.17 6.73
N GLN A 45 15.93 6.89 6.34
CA GLN A 45 15.79 6.42 4.97
C GLN A 45 15.04 5.09 4.94
N THR A 46 14.31 4.86 3.86
CA THR A 46 13.77 3.55 3.50
C THR A 46 13.73 3.40 1.99
N SER A 47 13.89 2.19 1.48
CA SER A 47 13.68 1.95 0.05
C SER A 47 12.21 1.57 -0.21
N LEU A 48 11.73 1.82 -1.41
CA LEU A 48 10.40 1.34 -1.78
C LEU A 48 10.32 -0.19 -1.73
N ALA A 49 11.45 -0.88 -2.01
CA ALA A 49 11.54 -2.32 -1.92
C ALA A 49 11.29 -2.86 -0.51
N ASP A 50 11.64 -2.10 0.54
CA ASP A 50 11.41 -2.50 1.94
C ASP A 50 9.92 -2.47 2.32
N LEU A 51 9.09 -1.82 1.51
CA LEU A 51 7.63 -1.73 1.71
C LEU A 51 6.87 -2.84 0.98
N LYS A 52 7.53 -3.70 0.21
CA LYS A 52 6.89 -4.86 -0.43
C LYS A 52 6.23 -5.76 0.61
N GLY A 53 5.09 -6.32 0.24
CA GLY A 53 4.22 -7.07 1.15
C GLY A 53 3.18 -6.22 1.85
N GLN A 54 3.18 -4.89 1.64
CA GLN A 54 2.23 -3.96 2.23
C GLN A 54 1.59 -3.07 1.16
N VAL A 55 0.33 -2.71 1.36
CA VAL A 55 -0.35 -1.70 0.53
C VAL A 55 0.30 -0.35 0.79
N THR A 56 0.74 0.35 -0.27
CA THR A 56 1.43 1.63 -0.15
C THR A 56 0.79 2.69 -1.04
N MET A 57 0.54 3.85 -0.46
CA MET A 57 0.11 5.06 -1.16
C MET A 57 1.28 6.04 -1.21
N LEU A 58 1.69 6.42 -2.40
CA LEU A 58 2.64 7.52 -2.66
C LEU A 58 1.85 8.75 -3.07
N GLN A 59 2.07 9.88 -2.41
CA GLN A 59 1.48 11.17 -2.76
C GLN A 59 2.57 12.15 -3.14
N PHE A 60 2.58 12.62 -4.39
CA PHE A 60 3.46 13.74 -4.78
C PHE A 60 2.85 15.07 -4.41
N THR A 61 3.62 15.91 -3.74
CA THR A 61 3.18 17.16 -3.15
C THR A 61 4.26 18.25 -3.20
N ALA A 62 3.90 19.47 -2.88
CA ALA A 62 4.79 20.60 -2.62
C ALA A 62 4.08 21.67 -1.81
N SER A 63 4.80 22.50 -1.05
CA SER A 63 4.20 23.53 -0.18
C SER A 63 3.51 24.65 -0.95
N TRP A 64 3.96 24.93 -2.16
CA TRP A 64 3.37 25.92 -3.09
C TRP A 64 2.15 25.40 -3.86
N CYS A 65 1.84 24.10 -3.74
CA CYS A 65 0.74 23.46 -4.47
C CYS A 65 -0.60 23.65 -3.74
N GLN A 66 -1.48 24.50 -4.27
CA GLN A 66 -2.78 24.77 -3.66
C GLN A 66 -3.66 23.51 -3.58
N VAL A 67 -3.74 22.73 -4.65
CA VAL A 67 -4.53 21.48 -4.69
C VAL A 67 -4.02 20.46 -3.67
N CYS A 68 -2.69 20.38 -3.47
CA CYS A 68 -2.09 19.51 -2.46
C CYS A 68 -2.53 19.92 -1.04
N ARG A 69 -2.55 21.23 -0.76
CA ARG A 69 -3.01 21.77 0.52
C ARG A 69 -4.47 21.44 0.83
N GLU A 70 -5.30 21.31 -0.18
CA GLU A 70 -6.71 20.92 -0.05
C GLU A 70 -6.87 19.39 0.12
N GLU A 71 -6.10 18.59 -0.62
CA GLU A 71 -6.19 17.14 -0.61
C GLU A 71 -5.57 16.51 0.66
N MET A 72 -4.39 16.96 1.08
CA MET A 72 -3.61 16.35 2.16
C MET A 72 -4.37 16.19 3.48
N PRO A 73 -5.16 17.19 3.97
CA PRO A 73 -5.99 17.02 5.16
C PRO A 73 -7.09 15.96 4.99
N GLN A 74 -7.58 15.72 3.76
CA GLN A 74 -8.56 14.68 3.49
C GLN A 74 -7.90 13.30 3.50
N ILE A 75 -6.69 13.17 2.94
CA ILE A 75 -5.89 11.93 3.02
C ILE A 75 -5.60 11.62 4.48
N GLU A 76 -5.13 12.59 5.28
CA GLU A 76 -4.90 12.41 6.71
C GLU A 76 -6.13 11.88 7.44
N LYS A 77 -7.27 12.52 7.25
CA LYS A 77 -8.50 12.21 7.99
C LYS A 77 -9.18 10.93 7.51
N LYS A 78 -9.27 10.74 6.17
CA LYS A 78 -10.12 9.71 5.58
C LYS A 78 -9.36 8.46 5.13
N ILE A 79 -8.02 8.53 5.01
CA ILE A 79 -7.18 7.41 4.60
C ILE A 79 -6.19 7.07 5.71
N TRP A 80 -5.23 7.94 6.02
CA TRP A 80 -4.16 7.63 6.96
C TRP A 80 -4.66 7.24 8.34
N LYS A 81 -5.43 8.09 9.01
CA LYS A 81 -5.98 7.80 10.35
C LYS A 81 -6.88 6.57 10.41
N VAL A 82 -7.50 6.20 9.29
CA VAL A 82 -8.37 5.03 9.22
C VAL A 82 -7.55 3.75 9.06
N TYR A 83 -6.55 3.75 8.16
CA TYR A 83 -5.91 2.51 7.68
C TYR A 83 -4.48 2.29 8.16
N LYS A 84 -3.77 3.27 8.75
CA LYS A 84 -2.36 3.14 9.19
C LYS A 84 -2.08 1.95 10.11
N ASN A 85 -3.04 1.57 10.96
CA ASN A 85 -2.92 0.43 11.86
C ASN A 85 -3.51 -0.86 11.27
N LEU A 86 -3.80 -0.87 9.98
CA LEU A 86 -4.39 -2.00 9.24
C LEU A 86 -3.47 -2.52 8.12
N GLY A 87 -2.28 -1.93 7.98
CA GLY A 87 -1.28 -2.36 7.00
C GLY A 87 -1.11 -1.41 5.82
N LEU A 88 -1.68 -0.19 5.88
CA LEU A 88 -1.45 0.84 4.87
C LEU A 88 -0.22 1.68 5.22
N ASN A 89 0.68 1.87 4.26
CA ASN A 89 1.66 2.94 4.25
C ASN A 89 1.12 4.12 3.43
N VAL A 90 1.26 5.33 3.95
CA VAL A 90 1.08 6.57 3.18
C VAL A 90 2.35 7.38 3.31
N ILE A 91 2.94 7.76 2.19
CA ILE A 91 4.17 8.55 2.12
C ILE A 91 3.94 9.71 1.15
N GLY A 92 4.02 10.94 1.67
CA GLY A 92 4.14 12.11 0.82
C GLY A 92 5.56 12.22 0.27
N ILE A 93 5.71 12.64 -0.97
CA ILE A 93 7.01 12.89 -1.63
C ILE A 93 6.98 14.36 -2.05
N ASP A 94 7.75 15.16 -1.33
CA ASP A 94 7.77 16.61 -1.51
C ASP A 94 8.80 17.00 -2.56
N ARG A 95 8.32 17.64 -3.62
CA ARG A 95 9.08 17.92 -4.81
C ARG A 95 9.83 19.22 -4.70
N ASP A 96 11.16 19.16 -4.87
CA ASP A 96 12.10 20.29 -5.02
C ASP A 96 12.15 21.26 -3.82
N GLU A 97 11.81 20.81 -2.62
CA GLU A 97 11.86 21.68 -1.43
C GLU A 97 12.82 21.16 -0.37
N PRO A 98 13.48 22.06 0.39
CA PRO A 98 14.39 21.68 1.45
C PRO A 98 13.65 21.16 2.70
N ALA A 99 14.34 20.39 3.54
CA ALA A 99 13.78 19.67 4.68
C ALA A 99 13.04 20.56 5.70
N ASP A 100 13.48 21.78 5.93
CA ASP A 100 12.83 22.74 6.84
C ASP A 100 11.50 23.22 6.28
N VAL A 101 11.41 23.48 4.97
CA VAL A 101 10.14 23.82 4.28
C VAL A 101 9.17 22.66 4.37
N VAL A 102 9.59 21.43 4.05
CA VAL A 102 8.76 20.23 4.12
C VAL A 102 8.24 19.99 5.54
N THR A 103 9.12 20.14 6.55
CA THR A 103 8.74 20.00 7.96
C THR A 103 7.70 21.05 8.39
N LYS A 104 7.85 22.30 7.94
CA LYS A 104 6.91 23.39 8.20
C LYS A 104 5.58 23.12 7.50
N PHE A 105 5.63 22.73 6.23
CA PHE A 105 4.47 22.41 5.42
C PHE A 105 3.61 21.30 6.05
N ALA A 106 4.22 20.19 6.48
CA ALA A 106 3.49 19.10 7.17
C ALA A 106 2.69 19.61 8.38
N LYS A 107 3.28 20.53 9.17
CA LYS A 107 2.62 21.15 10.33
C LYS A 107 1.47 22.07 9.92
N GLU A 108 1.65 22.86 8.87
CA GLU A 108 0.63 23.78 8.35
C GLU A 108 -0.61 23.03 7.86
N VAL A 109 -0.42 21.96 7.06
CA VAL A 109 -1.52 21.13 6.54
C VAL A 109 -2.02 20.09 7.55
N LYS A 110 -1.35 19.98 8.72
CA LYS A 110 -1.74 19.10 9.84
C LYS A 110 -1.78 17.62 9.48
N VAL A 111 -0.81 17.15 8.68
CA VAL A 111 -0.65 15.74 8.37
C VAL A 111 0.36 15.07 9.30
N THR A 112 0.16 13.77 9.55
CA THR A 112 1.00 12.95 10.44
C THR A 112 1.63 11.76 9.71
N TYR A 113 1.29 11.52 8.45
CA TYR A 113 2.03 10.58 7.62
C TYR A 113 3.38 11.19 7.19
N PRO A 114 4.42 10.36 6.99
CA PRO A 114 5.76 10.84 6.67
C PRO A 114 5.79 11.55 5.32
N LEU A 115 6.56 12.64 5.25
CA LEU A 115 6.90 13.33 4.00
C LEU A 115 8.38 13.12 3.70
N ALA A 116 8.67 12.52 2.55
CA ALA A 116 10.04 12.33 2.01
C ALA A 116 10.43 13.50 1.12
N LEU A 117 11.73 13.70 0.98
CA LEU A 117 12.35 14.73 0.15
C LEU A 117 12.61 14.19 -1.26
N ASP A 118 12.32 14.99 -2.27
CA ASP A 118 12.63 14.70 -3.68
C ASP A 118 13.37 15.89 -4.34
N PRO A 119 14.62 16.16 -3.93
CA PRO A 119 15.41 17.23 -4.52
C PRO A 119 15.66 16.96 -6.01
N GLY A 120 15.43 17.98 -6.85
CA GLY A 120 15.56 17.84 -8.31
C GLY A 120 14.39 17.11 -8.98
N ALA A 121 13.33 16.75 -8.25
CA ALA A 121 12.19 15.98 -8.76
C ALA A 121 12.58 14.64 -9.40
N ASP A 122 13.61 13.97 -8.85
CA ASP A 122 14.15 12.75 -9.44
C ASP A 122 13.23 11.54 -9.22
N ILE A 123 12.61 11.44 -8.05
CA ILE A 123 11.60 10.42 -7.78
C ILE A 123 10.34 10.71 -8.59
N PHE A 124 9.90 11.98 -8.64
CA PHE A 124 8.74 12.38 -9.43
C PHE A 124 8.90 12.00 -10.91
N ALA A 125 10.10 12.22 -11.48
CA ALA A 125 10.41 11.91 -12.86
C ALA A 125 10.42 10.42 -13.22
N LEU A 126 10.40 9.53 -12.21
CA LEU A 126 10.20 8.09 -12.43
C LEU A 126 8.74 7.74 -12.75
N PHE A 127 7.80 8.61 -12.42
CA PHE A 127 6.36 8.34 -12.54
C PHE A 127 5.64 9.28 -13.51
N ALA A 128 6.16 10.48 -13.71
CA ALA A 128 5.49 11.49 -14.51
C ALA A 128 6.49 12.41 -15.24
N ASP A 129 6.03 13.07 -16.30
CA ASP A 129 6.82 14.12 -16.96
C ASP A 129 7.24 15.18 -15.93
N ARG A 130 8.54 15.46 -15.87
CA ARG A 130 9.17 16.39 -14.91
C ARG A 130 8.52 17.78 -14.92
N ASN A 131 8.00 18.22 -16.06
CA ASN A 131 7.37 19.53 -16.22
C ASN A 131 5.87 19.52 -15.92
N SER A 132 5.28 18.36 -15.65
CA SER A 132 3.87 18.25 -15.34
C SER A 132 3.56 18.69 -13.91
N GLY A 133 2.29 18.99 -13.62
CA GLY A 133 1.87 19.42 -12.28
C GLY A 133 2.06 18.34 -11.23
N VAL A 134 2.36 18.72 -10.00
CA VAL A 134 2.83 17.83 -8.92
C VAL A 134 1.76 16.92 -8.33
N THR A 135 0.53 17.41 -8.11
CA THR A 135 -0.53 16.66 -7.38
C THR A 135 -0.85 15.34 -8.05
N ARG A 136 -0.41 14.24 -7.43
CA ARG A 136 -0.60 12.86 -7.90
C ARG A 136 -0.63 11.90 -6.74
N ASN A 137 -1.46 10.86 -6.85
CA ASN A 137 -1.39 9.74 -5.94
C ASN A 137 -1.21 8.45 -6.73
N ILE A 138 -0.40 7.55 -6.20
CA ILE A 138 -0.11 6.24 -6.75
C ILE A 138 -0.37 5.21 -5.67
N ILE A 139 -1.24 4.25 -5.95
CA ILE A 139 -1.48 3.13 -5.05
C ILE A 139 -0.73 1.92 -5.55
N LEU A 140 0.07 1.34 -4.67
CA LEU A 140 0.82 0.12 -4.92
C LEU A 140 0.19 -1.04 -4.15
N GLY A 141 0.01 -2.16 -4.85
CA GLY A 141 -0.34 -3.43 -4.22
C GLY A 141 0.81 -4.02 -3.40
N PRO A 142 0.55 -5.07 -2.59
CA PRO A 142 1.60 -5.74 -1.82
C PRO A 142 2.71 -6.35 -2.67
N ASP A 143 2.42 -6.68 -3.92
CA ASP A 143 3.39 -7.16 -4.91
C ASP A 143 4.30 -6.05 -5.48
N GLY A 144 4.03 -4.79 -5.18
CA GLY A 144 4.75 -3.63 -5.66
C GLY A 144 4.28 -3.12 -7.03
N LYS A 145 3.16 -3.63 -7.54
CA LYS A 145 2.56 -3.14 -8.78
C LYS A 145 1.70 -1.92 -8.56
N ILE A 146 1.68 -1.05 -9.56
CA ILE A 146 0.78 0.11 -9.60
C ILE A 146 -0.65 -0.40 -9.85
N VAL A 147 -1.57 -0.09 -8.94
CA VAL A 147 -2.97 -0.53 -9.03
C VAL A 147 -3.95 0.61 -9.24
N PHE A 148 -3.55 1.84 -8.93
CA PHE A 148 -4.40 3.02 -9.14
C PHE A 148 -3.55 4.29 -9.25
N LEU A 149 -4.01 5.23 -10.07
CA LEU A 149 -3.38 6.52 -10.32
C LEU A 149 -4.43 7.63 -10.27
N THR A 150 -4.15 8.73 -9.55
CA THR A 150 -4.99 9.93 -9.57
C THR A 150 -4.22 11.16 -10.01
N ARG A 151 -4.92 12.18 -10.50
CA ARG A 151 -4.36 13.48 -10.87
C ARG A 151 -5.25 14.60 -10.38
N LEU A 152 -4.68 15.56 -9.64
CA LEU A 152 -5.42 16.60 -8.94
C LEU A 152 -6.26 16.04 -7.77
N PHE A 153 -7.21 16.83 -7.27
CA PHE A 153 -8.12 16.39 -6.21
C PHE A 153 -9.55 16.34 -6.74
N GLU A 154 -9.84 15.26 -7.45
CA GLU A 154 -11.17 14.96 -7.96
C GLU A 154 -11.91 14.09 -6.95
N ILE A 155 -13.14 14.49 -6.59
CA ILE A 155 -13.90 13.84 -5.51
C ILE A 155 -14.19 12.37 -5.85
N GLN A 156 -14.56 12.08 -7.10
CA GLN A 156 -14.85 10.70 -7.51
C GLN A 156 -13.60 9.82 -7.49
N GLU A 157 -12.48 10.31 -8.05
CA GLU A 157 -11.19 9.60 -7.99
C GLU A 157 -10.73 9.36 -6.54
N PHE A 158 -10.95 10.35 -5.66
CA PHE A 158 -10.62 10.19 -4.24
C PHE A 158 -11.47 9.10 -3.55
N VAL A 159 -12.77 9.00 -3.88
CA VAL A 159 -13.65 7.95 -3.38
C VAL A 159 -13.21 6.58 -3.92
N ASP A 160 -12.89 6.50 -5.20
CA ASP A 160 -12.43 5.25 -5.83
C ASP A 160 -11.07 4.82 -5.28
N MET A 161 -10.13 5.74 -5.08
CA MET A 161 -8.85 5.49 -4.42
C MET A 161 -9.04 4.90 -3.01
N LYS A 162 -9.92 5.45 -2.20
CA LYS A 162 -10.27 4.91 -0.87
C LYS A 162 -10.80 3.48 -0.97
N ARG A 163 -11.69 3.23 -1.93
CA ARG A 163 -12.30 1.91 -2.15
C ARG A 163 -11.25 0.88 -2.57
N ILE A 164 -10.34 1.24 -3.48
CA ILE A 164 -9.23 0.39 -3.92
C ILE A 164 -8.31 0.04 -2.73
N ILE A 165 -7.90 1.04 -1.94
CA ILE A 165 -7.09 0.81 -0.73
C ILE A 165 -7.80 -0.17 0.21
N HIS A 166 -9.09 0.03 0.44
CA HIS A 166 -9.88 -0.86 1.31
C HIS A 166 -9.90 -2.31 0.80
N ILE A 167 -10.17 -2.51 -0.49
CA ILE A 167 -10.19 -3.84 -1.12
C ILE A 167 -8.83 -4.53 -0.97
N LEU A 168 -7.74 -3.84 -1.27
CA LEU A 168 -6.39 -4.40 -1.13
C LEU A 168 -6.07 -4.83 0.30
N LEU A 169 -6.47 -4.04 1.29
CA LEU A 169 -6.26 -4.37 2.70
C LEU A 169 -7.13 -5.55 3.16
N VAL A 170 -8.35 -5.68 2.64
CA VAL A 170 -9.20 -6.85 2.90
C VAL A 170 -8.59 -8.12 2.30
N ASP A 171 -8.06 -8.04 1.09
CA ASP A 171 -7.44 -9.20 0.44
C ASP A 171 -6.13 -9.59 1.13
N GLN A 172 -5.30 -8.63 1.53
CA GLN A 172 -4.12 -8.87 2.36
C GLN A 172 -4.50 -9.57 3.68
N LEU A 173 -5.57 -9.12 4.34
CA LEU A 173 -6.06 -9.75 5.57
C LEU A 173 -6.51 -11.20 5.35
N LYS A 174 -7.16 -11.51 4.21
CA LYS A 174 -7.53 -12.89 3.86
C LYS A 174 -6.30 -13.78 3.69
N GLU A 175 -5.25 -13.28 3.03
CA GLU A 175 -3.99 -14.01 2.87
C GLU A 175 -3.29 -14.27 4.21
N GLU A 176 -3.23 -13.26 5.10
CA GLU A 176 -2.72 -13.43 6.46
C GLU A 176 -3.50 -14.53 7.22
N LYS A 177 -4.83 -14.57 7.11
CA LYS A 177 -5.68 -15.59 7.71
C LYS A 177 -5.39 -16.99 7.18
N ASN A 178 -5.24 -17.13 5.87
CA ASN A 178 -4.94 -18.41 5.23
C ASN A 178 -3.56 -18.92 5.68
N SER A 179 -2.55 -18.06 5.73
CA SER A 179 -1.21 -18.39 6.24
C SER A 179 -1.27 -18.85 7.71
N LEU A 180 -2.07 -18.18 8.53
CA LEU A 180 -2.23 -18.54 9.94
C LEU A 180 -2.92 -19.90 10.11
N ALA A 181 -3.93 -20.19 9.28
CA ALA A 181 -4.61 -21.50 9.27
C ALA A 181 -3.64 -22.64 8.88
N ALA A 182 -2.78 -22.43 7.89
CA ALA A 182 -1.74 -23.38 7.50
C ALA A 182 -0.74 -23.63 8.65
N LYS A 183 -0.27 -22.58 9.32
CA LYS A 183 0.61 -22.72 10.50
C LYS A 183 -0.06 -23.52 11.62
N LYS A 184 -1.34 -23.34 11.87
CA LYS A 184 -2.12 -24.15 12.83
C LYS A 184 -2.12 -25.62 12.47
N GLN A 185 -2.30 -25.93 11.20
CA GLN A 185 -2.31 -27.31 10.72
C GLN A 185 -0.95 -27.99 10.95
N ILE A 186 0.15 -27.30 10.66
CA ILE A 186 1.51 -27.78 10.91
C ILE A 186 1.72 -28.05 12.41
N ILE A 187 1.33 -27.11 13.28
CA ILE A 187 1.45 -27.30 14.74
C ILE A 187 0.65 -28.52 15.21
N ARG A 188 -0.55 -28.76 14.66
CA ARG A 188 -1.36 -29.94 14.98
C ARG A 188 -0.67 -31.24 14.56
N GLN A 189 0.00 -31.25 13.41
CA GLN A 189 0.79 -32.41 12.93
C GLN A 189 2.01 -32.68 13.83
N LEU A 190 2.76 -31.63 14.14
CA LEU A 190 3.92 -31.71 15.05
C LEU A 190 3.53 -32.29 16.42
N LYS A 191 2.38 -31.90 16.98
CA LYS A 191 1.88 -32.45 18.23
C LYS A 191 1.62 -33.95 18.22
N LYS A 192 1.24 -34.53 17.08
CA LYS A 192 0.99 -35.97 16.95
C LYS A 192 2.27 -36.81 16.94
N GLN A 193 3.43 -36.20 16.61
CA GLN A 193 4.70 -36.87 16.42
C GLN A 193 5.71 -36.65 17.56
N GLN A 194 5.32 -36.05 18.68
CA GLN A 194 6.16 -35.43 19.70
C GLN A 194 6.96 -36.37 20.61
N SER A 195 8.21 -35.96 20.86
CA SER A 195 8.99 -36.34 22.05
C SER A 195 8.76 -35.37 23.24
N LYS A 196 9.14 -35.82 24.47
CA LYS A 196 8.96 -34.98 25.68
C LYS A 196 9.68 -33.61 25.64
N SER A 197 10.83 -33.54 24.93
CA SER A 197 11.68 -32.34 24.84
C SER A 197 11.09 -31.23 23.91
N GLU A 198 10.28 -31.62 22.94
CA GLU A 198 9.71 -30.70 21.95
C GLU A 198 8.46 -29.98 22.43
N ARG A 199 7.85 -30.42 23.53
CA ARG A 199 6.61 -29.87 24.06
C ARG A 199 6.68 -28.35 24.42
N TYR A 200 7.85 -27.90 24.89
CA TYR A 200 8.05 -26.51 25.24
C TYR A 200 8.01 -25.61 24.01
N SER A 201 8.72 -25.98 22.94
CA SER A 201 8.77 -25.22 21.69
C SER A 201 7.39 -25.09 21.04
N ILE A 202 6.60 -26.16 21.07
CA ILE A 202 5.24 -26.17 20.51
C ILE A 202 4.29 -25.29 21.34
N ARG A 203 4.38 -25.29 22.67
CA ARG A 203 3.58 -24.37 23.50
C ARG A 203 3.91 -22.91 23.20
N LYS A 204 5.17 -22.57 22.94
CA LYS A 204 5.58 -21.22 22.55
C LYS A 204 4.94 -20.83 21.22
N LEU A 205 5.01 -21.70 20.20
CA LEU A 205 4.39 -21.49 18.88
C LEU A 205 2.87 -21.32 18.99
N GLU A 206 2.19 -22.07 19.86
CA GLU A 206 0.75 -21.93 20.10
C GLU A 206 0.40 -20.59 20.72
N THR A 207 1.22 -20.11 21.64
CA THR A 207 1.00 -18.80 22.27
C THR A 207 1.18 -17.67 21.26
N GLU A 208 2.17 -17.75 20.39
CA GLU A 208 2.40 -16.78 19.32
C GLU A 208 1.25 -16.81 18.29
N LEU A 209 0.80 -18.01 17.93
CA LEU A 209 -0.33 -18.19 17.03
C LEU A 209 -1.61 -17.57 17.60
N PHE A 210 -1.91 -17.79 18.87
CA PHE A 210 -3.08 -17.21 19.54
C PHE A 210 -3.05 -15.67 19.56
N LYS A 211 -1.86 -15.08 19.80
CA LYS A 211 -1.68 -13.63 19.74
C LYS A 211 -1.95 -13.08 18.33
N ALA A 212 -1.39 -13.75 17.32
CA ALA A 212 -1.60 -13.38 15.92
C ALA A 212 -3.07 -13.44 15.51
N GLU A 213 -3.82 -14.47 15.95
CA GLU A 213 -5.27 -14.57 15.69
C GLU A 213 -6.08 -13.44 16.31
N ARG A 214 -5.76 -13.08 17.54
CA ARG A 214 -6.45 -11.97 18.21
C ARG A 214 -6.21 -10.64 17.48
N GLU A 215 -5.01 -10.42 17.01
CA GLU A 215 -4.66 -9.23 16.24
C GLU A 215 -5.40 -9.21 14.90
N LEU A 216 -5.40 -10.33 14.19
CA LEU A 216 -6.09 -10.49 12.91
C LEU A 216 -7.60 -10.22 13.03
N ASN A 217 -8.25 -10.79 14.04
CA ASN A 217 -9.66 -10.54 14.31
C ASN A 217 -9.94 -9.06 14.66
N ARG A 218 -8.99 -8.38 15.31
CA ARG A 218 -9.11 -6.94 15.57
C ARG A 218 -9.00 -6.12 14.30
N LYS A 219 -8.06 -6.46 13.40
CA LYS A 219 -7.91 -5.82 12.08
C LYS A 219 -9.20 -5.98 11.25
N GLU A 220 -9.75 -7.19 11.21
CA GLU A 220 -10.99 -7.50 10.48
C GLU A 220 -12.18 -6.62 10.93
N ARG A 221 -12.41 -6.53 12.24
CA ARG A 221 -13.47 -5.66 12.77
C ARG A 221 -13.28 -4.19 12.40
N LYS A 222 -12.02 -3.70 12.40
CA LYS A 222 -11.73 -2.32 12.02
C LYS A 222 -11.92 -2.09 10.53
N LEU A 223 -11.57 -3.05 9.67
CA LEU A 223 -11.84 -2.95 8.22
C LEU A 223 -13.33 -2.94 7.93
N ALA A 224 -14.12 -3.82 8.57
CA ALA A 224 -15.57 -3.81 8.43
C ALA A 224 -16.20 -2.46 8.85
N LEU A 225 -15.70 -1.83 9.94
CA LEU A 225 -16.14 -0.50 10.34
C LEU A 225 -15.70 0.60 9.36
N ALA A 226 -14.55 0.44 8.72
CA ALA A 226 -14.06 1.38 7.72
C ALA A 226 -14.89 1.31 6.43
N GLU A 227 -15.33 0.10 6.03
CA GLU A 227 -16.20 -0.13 4.88
C GLU A 227 -17.52 0.64 5.00
N MET A 228 -18.12 0.67 6.19
CA MET A 228 -19.37 1.43 6.43
C MET A 228 -19.21 2.95 6.26
N ARG A 229 -17.98 3.46 6.10
CA ARG A 229 -17.64 4.88 5.95
C ARG A 229 -17.11 5.23 4.55
N LEU A 230 -17.07 4.26 3.64
CA LEU A 230 -16.70 4.49 2.23
C LEU A 230 -17.83 5.16 1.48
#